data_c1aaf0d7b6aabc37a376ec711628ea61
#
_entry.id   c1aaf0d7b6aabc37a376ec711628ea61
#
_cell.length_a   1.000
_cell.length_b   1.000
_cell.length_c   1.000
_cell.angle_alpha   90.00
_cell.angle_beta   90.00
_cell.angle_gamma   90.00
#
_symmetry.space_group_name_H-M   'P 1'
#
loop_
_entity.id
_entity.type
_entity.pdbx_description
1 polymer ?
#
loop_
_entity_poly.entity_id
_entity_poly.type
_entity_poly.pdbx_seq_one_letter_code
_entity_poly.pdbx_strand_id
1 'polypeptide(L)'
;MNFGFIIYIIGWLLNFQGAFLLVPCIVAMSYGERSGFAFLISSVISIIIGMICTRKKPKNRSFYAKEGFVAVALGWIVFSISGALPFIISGEIPDVFNALFETISGYTTTGATILSDVESLSKCLLFWRSFTHWIGGMGVLVFMLSILPLAGGNNMHILRAESPGPSVGKLVPRLRSTATILYAIYAALTFIEFVLLLLGGMSLFDAVTTAFATAGTGGFGIKNSSMAEYSMYIQNVVGIFMVLFGVNFAIYFLLLIKKPKEALKSEELKAYFGIILVSTVVIGFNIKDSFSSIWVALQQAFFQVGSIITTTGFSTVDFNTWPALSKTIIVILMFIGAC
;
A
#
# COMPACT_ATOMS: atom_id res chain seq x y z
N MET A 1 -6.43 -13.49 -28.61
CA MET A 1 -6.01 -12.52 -27.59
C MET A 1 -5.91 -11.13 -28.21
N ASN A 2 -6.50 -10.11 -27.59
CA ASN A 2 -6.57 -8.75 -28.14
C ASN A 2 -5.37 -7.91 -27.69
N PHE A 3 -4.20 -8.13 -28.32
CA PHE A 3 -2.97 -7.41 -27.97
C PHE A 3 -3.07 -5.89 -28.11
N GLY A 4 -3.81 -5.41 -29.13
CA GLY A 4 -3.99 -3.97 -29.33
C GLY A 4 -4.70 -3.28 -28.17
N PHE A 5 -5.66 -3.97 -27.53
CA PHE A 5 -6.34 -3.45 -26.36
C PHE A 5 -5.48 -3.52 -25.09
N ILE A 6 -4.67 -4.58 -24.93
CA ILE A 6 -3.72 -4.70 -23.83
C ILE A 6 -2.68 -3.57 -23.89
N ILE A 7 -2.08 -3.32 -25.07
CA ILE A 7 -1.12 -2.23 -25.26
C ILE A 7 -1.76 -0.86 -24.95
N TYR A 8 -3.01 -0.66 -25.34
CA TYR A 8 -3.74 0.57 -25.04
C TYR A 8 -3.94 0.78 -23.54
N ILE A 9 -4.28 -0.29 -22.79
CA ILE A 9 -4.38 -0.25 -21.31
C ILE A 9 -3.02 0.09 -20.70
N ILE A 10 -1.96 -0.60 -21.11
CA ILE A 10 -0.59 -0.36 -20.61
C ILE A 10 -0.16 1.09 -20.90
N GLY A 11 -0.52 1.62 -22.06
CA GLY A 11 -0.24 3.03 -22.40
C GLY A 11 -0.92 4.00 -21.43
N TRP A 12 -2.16 3.76 -21.05
CA TRP A 12 -2.83 4.55 -20.03
C TRP A 12 -2.18 4.40 -18.65
N LEU A 13 -1.79 3.17 -18.27
CA LEU A 13 -1.04 2.94 -17.04
C LEU A 13 0.23 3.80 -17.00
N LEU A 14 1.02 3.81 -18.08
CA LEU A 14 2.24 4.62 -18.15
C LEU A 14 1.97 6.12 -18.08
N ASN A 15 0.88 6.62 -18.67
CA ASN A 15 0.51 8.04 -18.57
C ASN A 15 0.18 8.40 -17.11
N PHE A 16 -0.54 7.55 -16.38
CA PHE A 16 -0.81 7.76 -14.95
C PHE A 16 0.46 7.67 -14.11
N GLN A 17 1.30 6.68 -14.39
CA GLN A 17 2.60 6.54 -13.73
C GLN A 17 3.44 7.81 -13.91
N GLY A 18 3.50 8.34 -15.13
CA GLY A 18 4.19 9.59 -15.42
C GLY A 18 3.64 10.77 -14.61
N ALA A 19 2.32 10.86 -14.45
CA ALA A 19 1.72 11.88 -13.61
C ALA A 19 2.06 11.69 -12.12
N PHE A 20 2.05 10.46 -11.61
CA PHE A 20 2.44 10.16 -10.23
C PHE A 20 3.91 10.48 -9.95
N LEU A 21 4.81 10.27 -10.91
CA LEU A 21 6.22 10.62 -10.80
C LEU A 21 6.47 12.14 -10.68
N LEU A 22 5.51 12.99 -11.04
CA LEU A 22 5.61 14.43 -10.82
C LEU A 22 5.41 14.83 -9.35
N VAL A 23 4.74 14.01 -8.54
CA VAL A 23 4.50 14.35 -7.13
C VAL A 23 5.80 14.40 -6.32
N PRO A 24 6.73 13.41 -6.42
CA PRO A 24 8.05 13.52 -5.80
C PRO A 24 8.90 14.69 -6.30
N CYS A 25 8.68 15.20 -7.53
CA CYS A 25 9.34 16.41 -8.00
C CYS A 25 9.00 17.62 -7.14
N ILE A 26 7.73 17.74 -6.69
CA ILE A 26 7.31 18.82 -5.79
C ILE A 26 8.04 18.70 -4.45
N VAL A 27 8.18 17.47 -3.94
CA VAL A 27 8.95 17.20 -2.71
C VAL A 27 10.41 17.62 -2.91
N ALA A 28 11.05 17.19 -4.01
CA ALA A 28 12.43 17.55 -4.31
C ALA A 28 12.62 19.07 -4.39
N MET A 29 11.68 19.79 -5.00
CA MET A 29 11.72 21.26 -5.06
C MET A 29 11.64 21.91 -3.68
N SER A 30 10.81 21.38 -2.77
CA SER A 30 10.66 21.93 -1.42
C SER A 30 11.90 21.71 -0.55
N TYR A 31 12.67 20.66 -0.81
CA TYR A 31 13.91 20.32 -0.08
C TYR A 31 15.20 20.74 -0.84
N GLY A 32 15.08 21.26 -2.06
CA GLY A 32 16.22 21.68 -2.88
C GLY A 32 17.07 20.51 -3.39
N GLU A 33 16.47 19.34 -3.60
CA GLU A 33 17.18 18.11 -3.99
C GLU A 33 17.34 17.98 -5.51
N ARG A 34 18.55 17.61 -5.95
CA ARG A 34 18.84 17.38 -7.37
C ARG A 34 18.19 16.10 -7.92
N SER A 35 17.91 15.13 -7.06
CA SER A 35 17.25 13.87 -7.43
C SER A 35 15.85 14.07 -8.03
N GLY A 36 15.24 15.26 -7.86
CA GLY A 36 14.02 15.66 -8.54
C GLY A 36 14.09 15.62 -10.06
N PHE A 37 15.26 15.88 -10.66
CA PHE A 37 15.45 15.76 -12.11
C PHE A 37 15.30 14.33 -12.62
N ALA A 38 15.69 13.33 -11.80
CA ALA A 38 15.51 11.93 -12.15
C ALA A 38 14.02 11.57 -12.26
N PHE A 39 13.18 12.10 -11.36
CA PHE A 39 11.73 11.94 -11.45
C PHE A 39 11.13 12.63 -12.68
N LEU A 40 11.58 13.83 -13.00
CA LEU A 40 11.10 14.55 -14.19
C LEU A 40 11.42 13.78 -15.47
N ILE A 41 12.66 13.30 -15.62
CA ILE A 41 13.08 12.49 -16.78
C ILE A 41 12.25 11.22 -16.86
N SER A 42 12.10 10.50 -15.75
CA SER A 42 11.31 9.26 -15.68
C SER A 42 9.83 9.49 -16.03
N SER A 43 9.25 10.61 -15.56
CA SER A 43 7.90 11.03 -15.90
C SER A 43 7.74 11.27 -17.40
N VAL A 44 8.65 12.05 -18.02
CA VAL A 44 8.62 12.34 -19.44
C VAL A 44 8.75 11.06 -20.28
N ILE A 45 9.66 10.16 -19.93
CA ILE A 45 9.82 8.86 -20.61
C ILE A 45 8.51 8.06 -20.52
N SER A 46 7.92 7.94 -19.33
CA SER A 46 6.68 7.20 -19.12
C SER A 46 5.51 7.77 -19.91
N ILE A 47 5.37 9.11 -19.93
CA ILE A 47 4.30 9.80 -20.68
C ILE A 47 4.51 9.64 -22.20
N ILE A 48 5.73 9.79 -22.71
CA ILE A 48 6.00 9.62 -24.15
C ILE A 48 5.64 8.20 -24.60
N ILE A 49 6.10 7.17 -23.89
CA ILE A 49 5.78 5.78 -24.21
C ILE A 49 4.28 5.55 -24.09
N GLY A 50 3.66 6.04 -23.01
CA GLY A 50 2.23 5.96 -22.79
C GLY A 50 1.40 6.59 -23.93
N MET A 51 1.77 7.78 -24.38
CA MET A 51 1.13 8.46 -25.53
C MET A 51 1.29 7.66 -26.83
N ILE A 52 2.46 7.10 -27.10
CA ILE A 52 2.68 6.24 -28.28
C ILE A 52 1.74 5.05 -28.26
N CYS A 53 1.64 4.35 -27.11
CA CYS A 53 0.79 3.18 -26.94
C CYS A 53 -0.72 3.51 -27.02
N THR A 54 -1.12 4.71 -26.60
CA THR A 54 -2.53 5.16 -26.62
C THR A 54 -2.95 5.85 -27.92
N ARG A 55 -2.02 6.14 -28.83
CA ARG A 55 -2.28 6.88 -30.08
C ARG A 55 -3.31 6.21 -30.97
N LYS A 56 -3.29 4.87 -31.05
CA LYS A 56 -4.24 4.10 -31.84
C LYS A 56 -5.31 3.47 -30.93
N LYS A 57 -6.53 4.00 -30.98
CA LYS A 57 -7.65 3.37 -30.27
C LYS A 57 -7.96 2.00 -30.90
N PRO A 58 -8.04 0.92 -30.12
CA PRO A 58 -8.34 -0.41 -30.65
C PRO A 58 -9.79 -0.45 -31.20
N LYS A 59 -9.94 -1.00 -32.40
CA LYS A 59 -11.24 -1.17 -33.05
C LYS A 59 -12.11 -2.20 -32.31
N ASN A 60 -11.48 -3.29 -31.88
CA ASN A 60 -12.10 -4.34 -31.07
C ASN A 60 -11.81 -4.08 -29.59
N ARG A 61 -12.85 -3.91 -28.79
CA ARG A 61 -12.82 -3.69 -27.35
C ARG A 61 -13.29 -4.89 -26.54
N SER A 62 -13.40 -6.06 -27.19
CA SER A 62 -13.75 -7.29 -26.47
C SER A 62 -12.60 -7.64 -25.50
N PHE A 63 -12.96 -7.83 -24.25
CA PHE A 63 -12.05 -8.05 -23.15
C PHE A 63 -12.59 -9.18 -22.29
N TYR A 64 -11.90 -10.31 -22.31
CA TYR A 64 -12.26 -11.51 -21.58
C TYR A 64 -11.29 -11.72 -20.41
N ALA A 65 -11.56 -12.73 -19.59
CA ALA A 65 -10.75 -13.03 -18.40
C ALA A 65 -9.26 -13.21 -18.72
N LYS A 66 -8.94 -13.89 -19.85
CA LYS A 66 -7.57 -14.13 -20.29
C LYS A 66 -6.79 -12.83 -20.57
N GLU A 67 -7.41 -11.89 -21.29
CA GLU A 67 -6.84 -10.58 -21.54
C GLU A 67 -6.69 -9.78 -20.24
N GLY A 68 -7.63 -9.94 -19.29
CA GLY A 68 -7.59 -9.33 -17.97
C GLY A 68 -6.33 -9.75 -17.20
N PHE A 69 -6.11 -11.04 -17.01
CA PHE A 69 -4.94 -11.54 -16.30
C PHE A 69 -3.61 -11.13 -16.96
N VAL A 70 -3.55 -11.16 -18.29
CA VAL A 70 -2.34 -10.72 -19.01
C VAL A 70 -2.11 -9.22 -18.86
N ALA A 71 -3.15 -8.39 -18.94
CA ALA A 71 -3.04 -6.94 -18.75
C ALA A 71 -2.59 -6.59 -17.33
N VAL A 72 -3.11 -7.31 -16.31
CA VAL A 72 -2.70 -7.17 -14.91
C VAL A 72 -1.21 -7.50 -14.78
N ALA A 73 -0.79 -8.68 -15.19
CA ALA A 73 0.60 -9.13 -15.05
C ALA A 73 1.58 -8.18 -15.75
N LEU A 74 1.29 -7.80 -17.01
CA LEU A 74 2.13 -6.85 -17.74
C LEU A 74 2.07 -5.43 -17.15
N GLY A 75 0.92 -5.04 -16.61
CA GLY A 75 0.76 -3.77 -15.90
C GLY A 75 1.72 -3.65 -14.73
N TRP A 76 1.77 -4.64 -13.85
CA TRP A 76 2.69 -4.69 -12.71
C TRP A 76 4.16 -4.65 -13.14
N ILE A 77 4.53 -5.40 -14.19
CA ILE A 77 5.89 -5.40 -14.73
C ILE A 77 6.27 -3.99 -15.25
N VAL A 78 5.41 -3.38 -16.04
CA VAL A 78 5.67 -2.07 -16.64
C VAL A 78 5.70 -0.96 -15.58
N PHE A 79 4.81 -1.01 -14.58
CA PHE A 79 4.83 -0.09 -13.44
C PHE A 79 6.13 -0.20 -12.65
N SER A 80 6.59 -1.42 -12.37
CA SER A 80 7.83 -1.66 -11.63
C SER A 80 9.05 -1.15 -12.39
N ILE A 81 9.13 -1.40 -13.70
CA ILE A 81 10.24 -0.92 -14.54
C ILE A 81 10.26 0.61 -14.57
N SER A 82 9.12 1.25 -14.84
CA SER A 82 9.05 2.71 -14.92
C SER A 82 9.24 3.39 -13.55
N GLY A 83 8.77 2.77 -12.48
CA GLY A 83 8.93 3.26 -11.11
C GLY A 83 10.36 3.09 -10.56
N ALA A 84 11.17 2.19 -11.13
CA ALA A 84 12.57 2.01 -10.77
C ALA A 84 13.50 3.07 -11.41
N LEU A 85 13.08 3.70 -12.50
CA LEU A 85 13.89 4.68 -13.22
C LEU A 85 14.42 5.82 -12.34
N PRO A 86 13.63 6.44 -11.45
CA PRO A 86 14.14 7.50 -10.59
C PRO A 86 15.32 7.07 -9.71
N PHE A 87 15.30 5.85 -9.17
CA PHE A 87 16.36 5.32 -8.34
C PHE A 87 17.67 5.14 -9.12
N ILE A 88 17.56 4.64 -10.37
CA ILE A 88 18.71 4.40 -11.25
C ILE A 88 19.28 5.74 -11.76
N ILE A 89 18.41 6.63 -12.25
CA ILE A 89 18.83 7.91 -12.87
C ILE A 89 19.41 8.87 -11.83
N SER A 90 18.90 8.87 -10.59
CA SER A 90 19.46 9.67 -9.50
C SER A 90 20.86 9.19 -9.07
N GLY A 91 21.16 7.90 -9.31
CA GLY A 91 22.39 7.26 -8.86
C GLY A 91 22.38 6.84 -7.39
N GLU A 92 21.25 7.00 -6.66
CA GLU A 92 21.15 6.61 -5.24
C GLU A 92 20.98 5.09 -5.10
N ILE A 93 20.33 4.42 -6.07
CA ILE A 93 20.33 2.97 -6.23
C ILE A 93 20.69 2.68 -7.70
N PRO A 94 21.99 2.68 -8.05
CA PRO A 94 22.41 2.59 -9.45
C PRO A 94 22.26 1.20 -10.06
N ASP A 95 22.24 0.16 -9.22
CA ASP A 95 22.04 -1.21 -9.68
C ASP A 95 20.57 -1.44 -10.08
N VAL A 96 20.39 -1.91 -11.31
CA VAL A 96 19.06 -2.09 -11.93
C VAL A 96 18.23 -3.13 -11.18
N PHE A 97 18.83 -4.23 -10.72
CA PHE A 97 18.11 -5.29 -10.02
C PHE A 97 17.70 -4.84 -8.63
N ASN A 98 18.56 -4.11 -7.93
CA ASN A 98 18.25 -3.53 -6.63
C ASN A 98 17.14 -2.47 -6.73
N ALA A 99 17.19 -1.59 -7.72
CA ALA A 99 16.14 -0.60 -7.97
C ALA A 99 14.79 -1.25 -8.32
N LEU A 100 14.81 -2.32 -9.14
CA LEU A 100 13.61 -3.10 -9.44
C LEU A 100 13.07 -3.80 -8.19
N PHE A 101 13.94 -4.42 -7.38
CA PHE A 101 13.53 -5.06 -6.12
C PHE A 101 12.82 -4.08 -5.21
N GLU A 102 13.43 -2.90 -4.96
CA GLU A 102 12.86 -1.86 -4.11
C GLU A 102 11.51 -1.37 -4.64
N THR A 103 11.39 -1.19 -5.95
CA THR A 103 10.16 -0.72 -6.60
C THR A 103 9.07 -1.80 -6.61
N ILE A 104 9.42 -3.05 -6.91
CA ILE A 104 8.47 -4.18 -6.86
C ILE A 104 7.96 -4.34 -5.44
N SER A 105 8.87 -4.35 -4.45
CA SER A 105 8.52 -4.41 -3.03
C SER A 105 7.58 -3.25 -2.64
N GLY A 106 7.83 -2.06 -3.19
CA GLY A 106 6.96 -0.90 -3.00
C GLY A 106 5.55 -1.12 -3.54
N TYR A 107 5.41 -1.46 -4.82
CA TYR A 107 4.09 -1.62 -5.46
C TYR A 107 3.32 -2.86 -5.02
N THR A 108 4.02 -3.94 -4.68
CA THR A 108 3.37 -5.14 -4.13
C THR A 108 3.10 -5.02 -2.63
N THR A 109 3.44 -3.88 -2.05
CA THR A 109 3.30 -3.59 -0.61
C THR A 109 3.98 -4.63 0.29
N THR A 110 5.07 -5.21 -0.21
CA THR A 110 5.85 -6.23 0.53
C THR A 110 6.67 -5.63 1.66
N GLY A 111 7.22 -4.42 1.47
CA GLY A 111 8.02 -3.71 2.47
C GLY A 111 9.44 -4.24 2.69
N ALA A 112 9.86 -5.25 1.94
CA ALA A 112 11.25 -5.71 1.98
C ALA A 112 12.15 -4.69 1.27
N THR A 113 13.30 -4.36 1.89
CA THR A 113 14.25 -3.37 1.35
C THR A 113 15.65 -3.96 1.22
N ILE A 114 16.37 -3.51 0.20
CA ILE A 114 17.80 -3.81 0.00
C ILE A 114 18.69 -2.79 0.72
N LEU A 115 18.11 -1.72 1.26
CA LEU A 115 18.84 -0.63 1.86
C LEU A 115 19.24 -0.99 3.29
N SER A 116 20.53 -0.90 3.58
CA SER A 116 21.07 -1.03 4.94
C SER A 116 20.90 0.29 5.74
N ASP A 117 20.87 1.41 5.03
CA ASP A 117 20.64 2.74 5.60
C ASP A 117 19.61 3.50 4.75
N VAL A 118 18.39 3.56 5.27
CA VAL A 118 17.26 4.23 4.60
C VAL A 118 17.40 5.75 4.67
N GLU A 119 18.00 6.27 5.75
CA GLU A 119 18.11 7.71 6.00
C GLU A 119 19.11 8.41 5.08
N SER A 120 19.98 7.64 4.40
CA SER A 120 20.89 8.16 3.39
C SER A 120 20.23 8.61 2.10
N LEU A 121 18.99 8.15 1.82
CA LEU A 121 18.27 8.54 0.62
C LEU A 121 17.74 9.97 0.69
N SER A 122 17.63 10.62 -0.48
CA SER A 122 16.95 11.90 -0.62
C SER A 122 15.47 11.81 -0.24
N LYS A 123 14.90 12.91 0.27
CA LYS A 123 13.49 12.98 0.71
C LYS A 123 12.51 12.63 -0.41
N CYS A 124 12.79 13.04 -1.63
CA CYS A 124 11.92 12.71 -2.77
C CYS A 124 11.90 11.20 -3.08
N LEU A 125 13.01 10.48 -2.91
CA LEU A 125 13.06 9.02 -3.06
C LEU A 125 12.41 8.30 -1.88
N LEU A 126 12.61 8.77 -0.65
CA LEU A 126 11.87 8.27 0.53
C LEU A 126 10.36 8.44 0.37
N PHE A 127 9.94 9.62 -0.10
CA PHE A 127 8.53 9.87 -0.42
C PHE A 127 8.03 8.89 -1.48
N TRP A 128 8.81 8.67 -2.56
CA TRP A 128 8.42 7.77 -3.63
C TRP A 128 8.23 6.33 -3.13
N ARG A 129 9.12 5.82 -2.28
CA ARG A 129 8.98 4.50 -1.65
C ARG A 129 7.63 4.35 -0.94
N SER A 130 7.31 5.29 -0.05
CA SER A 130 6.02 5.26 0.68
C SER A 130 4.82 5.47 -0.25
N PHE A 131 4.96 6.33 -1.28
CA PHE A 131 3.89 6.58 -2.24
C PHE A 131 3.61 5.37 -3.13
N THR A 132 4.64 4.56 -3.47
CA THR A 132 4.41 3.29 -4.18
C THR A 132 3.57 2.33 -3.36
N HIS A 133 3.73 2.27 -2.02
CA HIS A 133 2.84 1.52 -1.14
C HIS A 133 1.39 2.01 -1.22
N TRP A 134 1.19 3.31 -1.17
CA TRP A 134 -0.16 3.89 -1.26
C TRP A 134 -0.84 3.58 -2.60
N ILE A 135 -0.10 3.67 -3.70
CA ILE A 135 -0.60 3.31 -5.04
C ILE A 135 -0.88 1.80 -5.11
N GLY A 136 0.03 0.97 -4.56
CA GLY A 136 -0.07 -0.49 -4.57
C GLY A 136 -1.21 -1.04 -3.74
N GLY A 137 -1.45 -0.45 -2.55
CA GLY A 137 -2.40 -0.96 -1.56
C GLY A 137 -3.85 -1.08 -2.02
N MET A 138 -4.28 -0.26 -3.00
CA MET A 138 -5.59 -0.41 -3.64
C MET A 138 -5.55 -1.06 -5.01
N GLY A 139 -4.40 -1.59 -5.41
CA GLY A 139 -4.21 -2.18 -6.73
C GLY A 139 -4.33 -1.13 -7.85
N VAL A 140 -3.23 -0.89 -8.54
CA VAL A 140 -3.17 0.06 -9.67
C VAL A 140 -4.27 -0.18 -10.69
N LEU A 141 -4.71 -1.42 -10.84
CA LEU A 141 -5.70 -1.82 -11.82
C LEU A 141 -7.15 -1.57 -11.35
N VAL A 142 -7.43 -1.55 -10.05
CA VAL A 142 -8.71 -1.06 -9.53
C VAL A 142 -8.83 0.44 -9.77
N PHE A 143 -7.75 1.20 -9.66
CA PHE A 143 -7.70 2.60 -10.08
C PHE A 143 -8.04 2.76 -11.56
N MET A 144 -7.45 1.93 -12.42
CA MET A 144 -7.78 1.90 -13.85
C MET A 144 -9.24 1.55 -14.12
N LEU A 145 -9.86 0.70 -13.31
CA LEU A 145 -11.29 0.36 -13.47
C LEU A 145 -12.22 1.54 -13.25
N SER A 146 -11.83 2.50 -12.43
CA SER A 146 -12.60 3.75 -12.27
C SER A 146 -12.51 4.64 -13.50
N ILE A 147 -11.48 4.49 -14.34
CA ILE A 147 -11.18 5.32 -15.50
C ILE A 147 -11.52 4.61 -16.83
N LEU A 148 -11.38 3.29 -16.93
CA LEU A 148 -11.62 2.50 -18.15
C LEU A 148 -13.08 2.50 -18.70
N PRO A 149 -14.14 2.90 -18.00
CA PRO A 149 -15.45 3.05 -18.63
C PRO A 149 -15.48 4.06 -19.78
N LEU A 150 -14.45 4.92 -19.86
CA LEU A 150 -14.21 5.76 -21.04
C LEU A 150 -13.85 4.94 -22.28
N ALA A 151 -13.48 3.65 -22.13
CA ALA A 151 -13.09 2.74 -23.19
C ALA A 151 -14.22 1.77 -23.64
N GLY A 152 -15.36 1.69 -22.92
CA GLY A 152 -16.55 0.91 -23.29
C GLY A 152 -16.32 -0.61 -23.32
N GLY A 153 -16.29 -1.28 -22.18
CA GLY A 153 -16.15 -2.74 -22.08
C GLY A 153 -16.69 -3.29 -20.75
N ASN A 154 -16.94 -4.60 -20.70
CA ASN A 154 -17.40 -5.27 -19.48
C ASN A 154 -16.19 -5.72 -18.65
N ASN A 155 -15.73 -4.86 -17.74
CA ASN A 155 -14.43 -4.97 -17.06
C ASN A 155 -14.47 -5.79 -15.74
N MET A 156 -15.51 -6.64 -15.55
CA MET A 156 -15.67 -7.47 -14.34
C MET A 156 -14.46 -8.35 -14.05
N HIS A 157 -13.75 -8.78 -15.08
CA HIS A 157 -12.62 -9.71 -14.93
C HIS A 157 -11.36 -9.07 -14.34
N ILE A 158 -11.16 -7.75 -14.55
CA ILE A 158 -10.04 -7.02 -13.94
C ILE A 158 -10.27 -6.87 -12.43
N LEU A 159 -11.48 -6.48 -12.03
CA LEU A 159 -11.81 -6.33 -10.61
C LEU A 159 -11.63 -7.65 -9.84
N ARG A 160 -12.04 -8.78 -10.43
CA ARG A 160 -11.85 -10.10 -9.81
C ARG A 160 -10.39 -10.53 -9.72
N ALA A 161 -9.53 -10.07 -10.63
CA ALA A 161 -8.12 -10.38 -10.62
C ALA A 161 -7.31 -9.60 -9.56
N GLU A 162 -7.82 -8.40 -9.18
CA GLU A 162 -7.11 -7.45 -8.31
C GLU A 162 -7.76 -7.23 -6.93
N SER A 163 -9.01 -7.68 -6.76
CA SER A 163 -9.70 -7.47 -5.48
C SER A 163 -9.39 -8.61 -4.52
N PRO A 164 -8.66 -8.36 -3.44
CA PRO A 164 -8.48 -9.35 -2.39
C PRO A 164 -9.80 -9.57 -1.64
N GLY A 165 -10.20 -10.83 -1.43
CA GLY A 165 -11.33 -11.24 -0.62
C GLY A 165 -12.52 -11.84 -1.35
N PRO A 166 -13.41 -12.57 -0.60
CA PRO A 166 -14.55 -13.27 -1.17
C PRO A 166 -15.67 -12.31 -1.57
N SER A 167 -15.97 -12.27 -2.87
CA SER A 167 -17.19 -11.73 -3.50
C SER A 167 -17.53 -10.23 -3.30
N VAL A 168 -16.88 -9.37 -4.07
CA VAL A 168 -17.32 -7.97 -4.29
C VAL A 168 -18.57 -7.89 -5.19
N GLY A 169 -18.99 -9.00 -5.79
CA GLY A 169 -19.92 -9.06 -6.92
C GLY A 169 -21.40 -8.71 -6.67
N LYS A 170 -21.81 -8.47 -5.41
CA LYS A 170 -23.24 -8.23 -5.09
C LYS A 170 -23.58 -6.85 -4.53
N LEU A 171 -22.57 -5.98 -4.31
CA LEU A 171 -22.76 -4.77 -3.51
C LEU A 171 -23.25 -3.56 -4.32
N VAL A 172 -22.87 -3.44 -5.60
CA VAL A 172 -23.29 -2.31 -6.45
C VAL A 172 -23.50 -2.78 -7.89
N PRO A 173 -24.58 -2.34 -8.58
CA PRO A 173 -24.89 -2.74 -9.96
C PRO A 173 -23.86 -2.29 -11.00
N ARG A 174 -22.99 -1.35 -10.65
CA ARG A 174 -21.95 -0.79 -11.52
C ARG A 174 -20.58 -0.87 -10.86
N LEU A 175 -19.70 -1.65 -11.43
CA LEU A 175 -18.29 -1.84 -11.00
C LEU A 175 -17.54 -0.54 -10.71
N ARG A 176 -17.74 0.48 -11.54
CA ARG A 176 -17.17 1.81 -11.37
C ARG A 176 -17.55 2.43 -10.03
N SER A 177 -18.83 2.36 -9.67
CA SER A 177 -19.31 2.94 -8.41
C SER A 177 -18.70 2.24 -7.20
N THR A 178 -18.53 0.91 -7.26
CA THR A 178 -17.88 0.14 -6.20
C THR A 178 -16.42 0.55 -6.03
N ALA A 179 -15.64 0.55 -7.11
CA ALA A 179 -14.24 0.96 -7.07
C ALA A 179 -14.08 2.38 -6.54
N THR A 180 -14.90 3.33 -7.03
CA THR A 180 -14.85 4.73 -6.58
C THR A 180 -15.13 4.86 -5.07
N ILE A 181 -16.12 4.12 -4.55
CA ILE A 181 -16.45 4.15 -3.12
C ILE A 181 -15.30 3.57 -2.29
N LEU A 182 -14.73 2.42 -2.70
CA LEU A 182 -13.60 1.81 -2.00
C LEU A 182 -12.38 2.74 -1.97
N TYR A 183 -12.08 3.40 -3.10
CA TYR A 183 -11.03 4.42 -3.17
C TYR A 183 -11.29 5.62 -2.26
N ALA A 184 -12.54 6.09 -2.22
CA ALA A 184 -12.92 7.20 -1.35
C ALA A 184 -12.74 6.84 0.14
N ILE A 185 -13.09 5.61 0.52
CA ILE A 185 -12.86 5.10 1.89
C ILE A 185 -11.37 5.04 2.19
N TYR A 186 -10.57 4.46 1.29
CA TYR A 186 -9.13 4.34 1.43
C TYR A 186 -8.47 5.72 1.60
N ALA A 187 -8.78 6.66 0.71
CA ALA A 187 -8.26 8.02 0.77
C ALA A 187 -8.71 8.76 2.05
N ALA A 188 -9.97 8.57 2.47
CA ALA A 188 -10.48 9.19 3.69
C ALA A 188 -9.77 8.66 4.94
N LEU A 189 -9.57 7.34 5.06
CA LEU A 189 -8.82 6.74 6.17
C LEU A 189 -7.36 7.21 6.17
N THR A 190 -6.69 7.25 5.01
CA THR A 190 -5.33 7.79 4.88
C THR A 190 -5.26 9.25 5.35
N PHE A 191 -6.23 10.07 4.96
CA PHE A 191 -6.28 11.47 5.35
C PHE A 191 -6.53 11.65 6.86
N ILE A 192 -7.40 10.84 7.44
CA ILE A 192 -7.67 10.87 8.89
C ILE A 192 -6.40 10.48 9.66
N GLU A 193 -5.72 9.40 9.26
CA GLU A 193 -4.45 9.00 9.85
C GLU A 193 -3.42 10.12 9.77
N PHE A 194 -3.20 10.67 8.58
CA PHE A 194 -2.29 11.79 8.36
C PHE A 194 -2.54 12.96 9.31
N VAL A 195 -3.81 13.38 9.48
CA VAL A 195 -4.19 14.46 10.40
C VAL A 195 -3.87 14.09 11.86
N LEU A 196 -4.17 12.86 12.28
CA LEU A 196 -3.89 12.40 13.63
C LEU A 196 -2.38 12.33 13.92
N LEU A 197 -1.57 11.94 12.93
CA LEU A 197 -0.10 11.93 13.06
C LEU A 197 0.45 13.37 13.21
N LEU A 198 -0.08 14.33 12.45
CA LEU A 198 0.27 15.75 12.61
C LEU A 198 -0.11 16.28 14.01
N LEU A 199 -1.31 15.96 14.50
CA LEU A 199 -1.74 16.32 15.84
C LEU A 199 -0.86 15.69 16.93
N GLY A 200 -0.24 14.54 16.63
CA GLY A 200 0.75 13.89 17.49
C GLY A 200 2.14 14.54 17.48
N GLY A 201 2.32 15.63 16.72
CA GLY A 201 3.59 16.36 16.62
C GLY A 201 4.58 15.77 15.60
N MET A 202 4.12 14.88 14.70
CA MET A 202 4.94 14.37 13.61
C MET A 202 5.19 15.47 12.56
N SER A 203 6.37 15.49 11.93
CA SER A 203 6.63 16.43 10.83
C SER A 203 5.67 16.17 9.66
N LEU A 204 5.40 17.18 8.83
CA LEU A 204 4.54 17.03 7.65
C LEU A 204 5.01 15.90 6.74
N PHE A 205 6.33 15.83 6.51
CA PHE A 205 6.94 14.82 5.66
C PHE A 205 6.78 13.42 6.24
N ASP A 206 7.13 13.25 7.54
CA ASP A 206 7.03 11.97 8.21
C ASP A 206 5.58 11.48 8.27
N ALA A 207 4.63 12.41 8.58
CA ALA A 207 3.22 12.08 8.68
C ALA A 207 2.61 11.59 7.36
N VAL A 208 2.95 12.25 6.24
CA VAL A 208 2.42 11.84 4.93
C VAL A 208 3.03 10.52 4.45
N THR A 209 4.34 10.33 4.64
CA THR A 209 5.03 9.11 4.22
C THR A 209 4.61 7.91 5.07
N THR A 210 4.45 8.11 6.39
CA THR A 210 3.95 7.07 7.31
C THR A 210 2.51 6.70 6.97
N ALA A 211 1.61 7.68 6.77
CA ALA A 211 0.22 7.41 6.40
C ALA A 211 0.12 6.64 5.07
N PHE A 212 0.97 6.93 4.09
CA PHE A 212 1.01 6.18 2.83
C PHE A 212 1.48 4.74 3.02
N ALA A 213 2.54 4.53 3.80
CA ALA A 213 3.08 3.21 4.05
C ALA A 213 2.15 2.35 4.94
N THR A 214 1.43 2.96 5.90
CA THR A 214 0.41 2.30 6.71
C THR A 214 -0.81 1.93 5.85
N ALA A 215 -1.31 2.88 5.06
CA ALA A 215 -2.50 2.66 4.22
C ALA A 215 -2.29 1.53 3.22
N GLY A 216 -1.11 1.48 2.60
CA GLY A 216 -0.73 0.38 1.71
C GLY A 216 -0.41 -0.93 2.42
N THR A 217 -0.40 -0.96 3.76
CA THR A 217 0.07 -2.09 4.57
C THR A 217 1.45 -2.62 4.16
N GLY A 218 2.36 -1.71 3.76
CA GLY A 218 3.64 -2.08 3.18
C GLY A 218 4.85 -1.85 4.09
N GLY A 219 4.78 -0.91 5.06
CA GLY A 219 5.75 -0.74 6.13
C GLY A 219 7.11 -0.12 5.76
N PHE A 220 7.26 0.48 4.57
CA PHE A 220 8.46 1.24 4.29
C PHE A 220 8.58 2.43 5.25
N GLY A 221 9.55 2.33 6.15
CA GLY A 221 9.94 3.42 7.05
C GLY A 221 10.86 4.43 6.34
N ILE A 222 10.91 5.62 6.92
CA ILE A 222 11.86 6.69 6.55
C ILE A 222 13.02 6.80 7.55
N LYS A 223 12.96 5.99 8.62
CA LYS A 223 14.01 5.85 9.63
C LYS A 223 14.48 4.41 9.72
N ASN A 224 15.76 4.24 10.03
CA ASN A 224 16.37 2.92 10.25
C ASN A 224 15.76 2.20 11.46
N SER A 225 15.34 2.96 12.47
CA SER A 225 14.64 2.47 13.67
C SER A 225 13.15 2.18 13.45
N SER A 226 12.63 2.30 12.22
CA SER A 226 11.20 2.18 11.90
C SER A 226 10.35 3.14 12.76
N MET A 227 9.47 2.63 13.63
CA MET A 227 8.58 3.44 14.47
C MET A 227 9.08 3.60 15.93
N ALA A 228 10.27 3.08 16.28
CA ALA A 228 10.74 3.03 17.65
C ALA A 228 10.98 4.42 18.29
N GLU A 229 11.41 5.41 17.49
CA GLU A 229 11.72 6.77 17.97
C GLU A 229 10.51 7.68 18.11
N TYR A 230 9.36 7.29 17.58
CA TYR A 230 8.15 8.11 17.68
C TYR A 230 7.45 7.94 19.02
N SER A 231 6.69 8.97 19.43
CA SER A 231 5.96 8.96 20.69
C SER A 231 4.95 7.80 20.76
N MET A 232 4.61 7.38 21.97
CA MET A 232 3.61 6.33 22.21
C MET A 232 2.25 6.67 21.58
N TYR A 233 1.87 7.95 21.49
CA TYR A 233 0.67 8.40 20.80
C TYR A 233 0.73 8.04 19.30
N ILE A 234 1.83 8.40 18.63
CA ILE A 234 2.04 8.13 17.20
C ILE A 234 2.04 6.62 16.94
N GLN A 235 2.75 5.83 17.76
CA GLN A 235 2.76 4.37 17.67
C GLN A 235 1.34 3.79 17.79
N ASN A 236 0.53 4.31 18.72
CA ASN A 236 -0.86 3.87 18.87
C ASN A 236 -1.71 4.23 17.67
N VAL A 237 -1.59 5.44 17.12
CA VAL A 237 -2.31 5.85 15.91
C VAL A 237 -1.96 4.90 14.76
N VAL A 238 -0.68 4.70 14.47
CA VAL A 238 -0.22 3.80 13.41
C VAL A 238 -0.72 2.37 13.65
N GLY A 239 -0.61 1.84 14.88
CA GLY A 239 -1.08 0.51 15.25
C GLY A 239 -2.58 0.31 15.00
N ILE A 240 -3.40 1.29 15.36
CA ILE A 240 -4.85 1.25 15.10
C ILE A 240 -5.13 1.32 13.59
N PHE A 241 -4.44 2.19 12.85
CA PHE A 241 -4.67 2.33 11.42
C PHE A 241 -4.17 1.14 10.62
N MET A 242 -3.06 0.48 11.01
CA MET A 242 -2.68 -0.82 10.44
C MET A 242 -3.84 -1.82 10.55
N VAL A 243 -4.42 -1.97 11.73
CA VAL A 243 -5.57 -2.87 11.95
C VAL A 243 -6.78 -2.44 11.12
N LEU A 244 -7.07 -1.14 11.00
CA LEU A 244 -8.19 -0.64 10.20
C LEU A 244 -7.97 -0.90 8.70
N PHE A 245 -6.79 -0.68 8.16
CA PHE A 245 -6.49 -0.97 6.75
C PHE A 245 -6.47 -2.48 6.44
N GLY A 246 -6.22 -3.34 7.43
CA GLY A 246 -6.33 -4.78 7.30
C GLY A 246 -7.78 -5.33 7.32
N VAL A 247 -8.79 -4.50 7.61
CA VAL A 247 -10.20 -4.90 7.54
C VAL A 247 -10.66 -4.94 6.09
N ASN A 248 -11.42 -5.98 5.72
CA ASN A 248 -12.06 -6.07 4.41
C ASN A 248 -12.89 -4.81 4.11
N PHE A 249 -12.56 -4.11 3.05
CA PHE A 249 -13.19 -2.83 2.68
C PHE A 249 -14.69 -2.94 2.38
N ALA A 250 -15.19 -4.13 2.06
CA ALA A 250 -16.64 -4.37 1.95
C ALA A 250 -17.39 -4.09 3.26
N ILE A 251 -16.74 -4.26 4.41
CA ILE A 251 -17.32 -3.95 5.72
C ILE A 251 -17.57 -2.45 5.86
N TYR A 252 -16.60 -1.61 5.47
CA TYR A 252 -16.76 -0.16 5.47
C TYR A 252 -17.88 0.30 4.54
N PHE A 253 -18.00 -0.34 3.38
CA PHE A 253 -19.12 -0.08 2.48
C PHE A 253 -20.47 -0.40 3.13
N LEU A 254 -20.60 -1.53 3.83
CA LEU A 254 -21.82 -1.88 4.58
C LEU A 254 -22.16 -0.84 5.66
N LEU A 255 -21.14 -0.30 6.34
CA LEU A 255 -21.33 0.78 7.33
C LEU A 255 -21.83 2.07 6.67
N LEU A 256 -21.28 2.44 5.51
CA LEU A 256 -21.71 3.63 4.75
C LEU A 256 -23.18 3.55 4.28
N ILE A 257 -23.63 2.37 3.85
CA ILE A 257 -25.03 2.17 3.46
C ILE A 257 -25.98 1.92 4.64
N LYS A 258 -25.50 2.22 5.87
CA LYS A 258 -26.26 2.10 7.14
C LYS A 258 -26.77 0.69 7.43
N LYS A 259 -25.96 -0.33 7.13
CA LYS A 259 -26.23 -1.74 7.43
C LYS A 259 -25.25 -2.32 8.47
N PRO A 260 -25.08 -1.71 9.67
CA PRO A 260 -24.09 -2.15 10.66
C PRO A 260 -24.35 -3.56 11.17
N LYS A 261 -25.62 -4.00 11.21
CA LYS A 261 -25.97 -5.38 11.64
C LYS A 261 -25.41 -6.44 10.68
N GLU A 262 -25.37 -6.15 9.37
CA GLU A 262 -24.79 -7.08 8.38
C GLU A 262 -23.25 -7.07 8.48
N ALA A 263 -22.63 -5.91 8.69
CA ALA A 263 -21.20 -5.79 8.93
C ALA A 263 -20.74 -6.61 10.17
N LEU A 264 -21.43 -6.47 11.30
CA LEU A 264 -21.12 -7.17 12.55
C LEU A 264 -21.43 -8.68 12.52
N LYS A 265 -22.21 -9.15 11.54
CA LYS A 265 -22.44 -10.60 11.34
C LYS A 265 -21.30 -11.29 10.61
N SER A 266 -20.36 -10.54 9.98
CA SER A 266 -19.21 -11.11 9.28
C SER A 266 -18.39 -11.97 10.22
N GLU A 267 -18.26 -13.25 9.90
CA GLU A 267 -17.42 -14.21 10.65
C GLU A 267 -15.94 -13.85 10.50
N GLU A 268 -15.52 -13.40 9.31
CA GLU A 268 -14.18 -12.90 9.01
C GLU A 268 -13.79 -11.77 9.96
N LEU A 269 -14.66 -10.75 10.11
CA LEU A 269 -14.41 -9.60 10.98
C LEU A 269 -14.25 -10.03 12.45
N LYS A 270 -15.11 -10.93 12.91
CA LYS A 270 -15.07 -11.45 14.29
C LYS A 270 -13.80 -12.26 14.54
N ALA A 271 -13.43 -13.14 13.61
CA ALA A 271 -12.22 -13.93 13.69
C ALA A 271 -10.98 -13.03 13.71
N TYR A 272 -10.92 -12.03 12.81
CA TYR A 272 -9.83 -11.08 12.71
C TYR A 272 -9.58 -10.34 14.03
N PHE A 273 -10.61 -9.68 14.59
CA PHE A 273 -10.46 -9.00 15.87
C PHE A 273 -10.23 -9.94 17.04
N GLY A 274 -10.82 -11.14 17.01
CA GLY A 274 -10.60 -12.19 18.01
C GLY A 274 -9.13 -12.63 18.05
N ILE A 275 -8.53 -12.89 16.89
CA ILE A 275 -7.13 -13.28 16.78
C ILE A 275 -6.21 -12.15 17.27
N ILE A 276 -6.46 -10.91 16.86
CA ILE A 276 -5.68 -9.74 17.32
C ILE A 276 -5.76 -9.63 18.85
N LEU A 277 -6.95 -9.67 19.41
CA LEU A 277 -7.14 -9.52 20.85
C LEU A 277 -6.43 -10.64 21.64
N VAL A 278 -6.67 -11.91 21.28
CA VAL A 278 -6.06 -13.06 21.96
C VAL A 278 -4.54 -13.01 21.85
N SER A 279 -4.00 -12.78 20.64
CA SER A 279 -2.55 -12.71 20.43
C SER A 279 -1.92 -11.56 21.22
N THR A 280 -2.55 -10.38 21.22
CA THR A 280 -2.08 -9.21 21.97
C THR A 280 -2.03 -9.50 23.47
N VAL A 281 -3.08 -10.09 24.02
CA VAL A 281 -3.15 -10.42 25.46
C VAL A 281 -2.09 -11.45 25.83
N VAL A 282 -2.01 -12.56 25.09
CA VAL A 282 -1.05 -13.63 25.39
C VAL A 282 0.40 -13.12 25.27
N ILE A 283 0.74 -12.42 24.21
CA ILE A 283 2.07 -11.85 24.03
C ILE A 283 2.34 -10.81 25.12
N GLY A 284 1.43 -9.87 25.37
CA GLY A 284 1.62 -8.81 26.36
C GLY A 284 1.90 -9.35 27.76
N PHE A 285 1.18 -10.39 28.21
CA PHE A 285 1.49 -11.05 29.48
C PHE A 285 2.81 -11.82 29.45
N ASN A 286 3.19 -12.40 28.31
CA ASN A 286 4.44 -13.16 28.20
C ASN A 286 5.70 -12.26 28.19
N ILE A 287 5.57 -11.00 27.74
CA ILE A 287 6.68 -10.04 27.68
C ILE A 287 6.64 -8.97 28.78
N LYS A 288 5.69 -9.06 29.74
CA LYS A 288 5.46 -8.03 30.76
C LYS A 288 6.72 -7.66 31.56
N ASP A 289 7.57 -8.64 31.85
CA ASP A 289 8.77 -8.45 32.68
C ASP A 289 9.92 -7.73 31.91
N SER A 290 9.78 -7.56 30.60
CA SER A 290 10.72 -6.81 29.74
C SER A 290 10.39 -5.32 29.65
N PHE A 291 9.26 -4.86 30.22
CA PHE A 291 8.79 -3.48 30.10
C PHE A 291 8.46 -2.87 31.48
N SER A 292 8.42 -1.54 31.55
CA SER A 292 8.16 -0.78 32.77
C SER A 292 6.78 -1.01 33.37
N SER A 293 5.79 -1.40 32.54
CA SER A 293 4.44 -1.73 32.99
C SER A 293 3.74 -2.67 32.03
N ILE A 294 2.72 -3.38 32.53
CA ILE A 294 1.88 -4.27 31.71
C ILE A 294 1.17 -3.50 30.55
N TRP A 295 0.84 -2.23 30.75
CA TRP A 295 0.21 -1.42 29.73
C TRP A 295 1.14 -1.13 28.55
N VAL A 296 2.43 -0.87 28.83
CA VAL A 296 3.45 -0.71 27.78
C VAL A 296 3.66 -2.04 27.05
N ALA A 297 3.74 -3.15 27.79
CA ALA A 297 3.89 -4.47 27.19
C ALA A 297 2.69 -4.83 26.27
N LEU A 298 1.46 -4.56 26.71
CA LEU A 298 0.26 -4.76 25.90
C LEU A 298 0.24 -3.85 24.64
N GLN A 299 0.68 -2.61 24.78
CA GLN A 299 0.76 -1.68 23.64
C GLN A 299 1.79 -2.17 22.61
N GLN A 300 2.98 -2.59 23.04
CA GLN A 300 4.00 -3.11 22.15
C GLN A 300 3.56 -4.43 21.49
N ALA A 301 2.88 -5.29 22.26
CA ALA A 301 2.27 -6.51 21.73
C ALA A 301 1.20 -6.19 20.69
N PHE A 302 0.30 -5.23 20.95
CA PHE A 302 -0.73 -4.80 20.00
C PHE A 302 -0.13 -4.24 18.71
N PHE A 303 0.87 -3.38 18.83
CA PHE A 303 1.56 -2.81 17.67
C PHE A 303 2.18 -3.91 16.80
N GLN A 304 2.92 -4.83 17.41
CA GLN A 304 3.59 -5.90 16.69
C GLN A 304 2.60 -6.92 16.09
N VAL A 305 1.55 -7.30 16.83
CA VAL A 305 0.47 -8.15 16.33
C VAL A 305 -0.24 -7.49 15.16
N GLY A 306 -0.59 -6.20 15.29
CA GLY A 306 -1.20 -5.42 14.21
C GLY A 306 -0.31 -5.39 12.98
N SER A 307 0.97 -5.07 13.14
CA SER A 307 1.96 -5.01 12.07
C SER A 307 2.09 -6.33 11.30
N ILE A 308 2.13 -7.46 12.01
CA ILE A 308 2.32 -8.78 11.39
C ILE A 308 1.05 -9.30 10.73
N ILE A 309 -0.10 -9.25 11.42
CA ILE A 309 -1.35 -9.79 10.86
C ILE A 309 -1.84 -9.01 9.65
N THR A 310 -1.52 -7.72 9.57
CA THR A 310 -1.85 -6.88 8.40
C THR A 310 -0.77 -6.88 7.33
N THR A 311 0.29 -7.67 7.54
CA THR A 311 1.47 -7.73 6.67
C THR A 311 2.19 -6.38 6.47
N THR A 312 1.97 -5.39 7.37
CA THR A 312 2.56 -4.06 7.25
C THR A 312 4.08 -4.08 7.49
N GLY A 313 4.56 -4.72 8.57
CA GLY A 313 6.00 -4.87 8.82
C GLY A 313 6.66 -3.73 9.61
N PHE A 314 5.95 -2.69 10.07
CA PHE A 314 6.51 -1.71 11.00
C PHE A 314 6.88 -2.35 12.33
N SER A 315 7.94 -1.83 12.97
CA SER A 315 8.40 -2.29 14.28
C SER A 315 8.66 -1.11 15.23
N THR A 316 8.41 -1.34 16.51
CA THR A 316 8.71 -0.39 17.59
C THR A 316 9.80 -0.90 18.53
N VAL A 317 10.00 -2.22 18.54
CA VAL A 317 11.00 -2.93 19.36
C VAL A 317 11.53 -4.13 18.60
N ASP A 318 12.71 -4.61 19.00
CA ASP A 318 13.25 -5.85 18.45
C ASP A 318 12.55 -7.07 19.09
N PHE A 319 11.58 -7.62 18.40
CA PHE A 319 10.84 -8.81 18.83
C PHE A 319 11.67 -10.11 18.80
N ASN A 320 12.88 -10.10 18.22
CA ASN A 320 13.77 -11.26 18.27
C ASN A 320 14.26 -11.55 19.71
N THR A 321 14.24 -10.54 20.57
CA THR A 321 14.59 -10.66 22.00
C THR A 321 13.45 -11.25 22.84
N TRP A 322 12.24 -11.38 22.29
CA TRP A 322 11.07 -11.86 23.01
C TRP A 322 11.13 -13.36 23.31
N PRO A 323 10.42 -13.84 24.36
CA PRO A 323 10.32 -15.25 24.69
C PRO A 323 9.81 -16.11 23.51
N ALA A 324 10.17 -17.38 23.51
CA ALA A 324 9.85 -18.32 22.43
C ALA A 324 8.36 -18.39 22.09
N LEU A 325 7.48 -18.38 23.12
CA LEU A 325 6.03 -18.39 22.91
C LEU A 325 5.56 -17.19 22.07
N SER A 326 6.01 -15.98 22.40
CA SER A 326 5.65 -14.75 21.66
C SER A 326 6.13 -14.83 20.21
N LYS A 327 7.36 -15.29 19.98
CA LYS A 327 7.91 -15.49 18.62
C LYS A 327 7.11 -16.51 17.83
N THR A 328 6.72 -17.61 18.46
CA THR A 328 5.88 -18.65 17.80
C THR A 328 4.52 -18.08 17.37
N ILE A 329 3.86 -17.28 18.23
CA ILE A 329 2.60 -16.64 17.88
C ILE A 329 2.81 -15.68 16.69
N ILE A 330 3.86 -14.88 16.69
CA ILE A 330 4.19 -13.97 15.56
C ILE A 330 4.36 -14.76 14.27
N VAL A 331 5.08 -15.89 14.28
CA VAL A 331 5.24 -16.74 13.10
C VAL A 331 3.91 -17.31 12.63
N ILE A 332 3.04 -17.74 13.54
CA ILE A 332 1.68 -18.22 13.18
C ILE A 332 0.88 -17.08 12.53
N LEU A 333 0.95 -15.86 13.05
CA LEU A 333 0.25 -14.69 12.49
C LEU A 333 0.71 -14.36 11.07
N MET A 334 1.98 -14.60 10.71
CA MET A 334 2.47 -14.42 9.33
C MET A 334 1.74 -15.33 8.32
N PHE A 335 1.31 -16.53 8.74
CA PHE A 335 0.53 -17.45 7.88
C PHE A 335 -0.97 -17.12 7.84
N ILE A 336 -1.49 -16.47 8.87
CA ILE A 336 -2.90 -16.05 8.94
C ILE A 336 -3.10 -14.73 8.21
N GLY A 337 -2.06 -13.95 8.02
CA GLY A 337 -2.01 -12.57 7.57
C GLY A 337 -3.13 -12.15 6.63
N ALA A 338 -3.66 -10.96 6.88
CA ALA A 338 -4.72 -10.37 6.08
C ALA A 338 -4.22 -9.96 4.69
N CYS A 339 -5.14 -9.86 3.78
CA CYS A 339 -4.95 -9.52 2.36
C CYS A 339 -4.22 -8.22 2.12
#